data_bb1620a5a08e7e866a3446285f3e8670
#
_entry.id   bb1620a5a08e7e866a3446285f3e8670
#
_cell.length_a   1.000
_cell.length_b   1.000
_cell.length_c   1.000
_cell.angle_alpha   90.00
_cell.angle_beta   90.00
_cell.angle_gamma   90.00
#
_symmetry.space_group_name_H-M   'P 1'
#
loop_
_entity.id
_entity.type
_entity.pdbx_description
1 polymer ?
#
loop_
_entity_poly.entity_id
_entity_poly.type
_entity_poly.pdbx_seq_one_letter_code
_entity_poly.pdbx_strand_id
1 'polypeptide(L)'
;YIRHNAKEKGIADFYIAQRVGSILEEPNQRGLAHFLEHMAFNGSKNFKNTPSSPSIVHWCEAHGIKFGTNLNAYTSVDETVYNVSSVPVKHESTIDSTLLILHDWSHYLDLDDKEIDKERGVIHEEWRTRRAGMASQRLMEEALPIVYRGTKYEDCLPIGKMEIVDNF
;
A
#
# COMPACT_ATOMS: atom_id res chain seq x y z
N TYR A 1 -18.55 -7.19 0.95
CA TYR A 1 -19.08 -8.17 -0.01
C TYR A 1 -18.40 -9.51 0.23
N ILE A 2 -19.16 -10.62 0.17
CA ILE A 2 -18.64 -11.97 0.22
C ILE A 2 -19.01 -12.69 -1.07
N ARG A 3 -18.03 -13.29 -1.74
CA ARG A 3 -18.23 -14.08 -2.95
C ARG A 3 -17.67 -15.50 -2.75
N HIS A 4 -18.54 -16.49 -2.85
CA HIS A 4 -18.14 -17.89 -2.80
C HIS A 4 -17.51 -18.34 -4.14
N ASN A 5 -16.31 -18.95 -4.06
CA ASN A 5 -15.64 -19.60 -5.20
C ASN A 5 -15.65 -21.11 -5.01
N ALA A 6 -16.46 -21.81 -5.78
CA ALA A 6 -16.60 -23.28 -5.69
C ALA A 6 -15.39 -24.05 -6.26
N LYS A 7 -14.52 -23.40 -7.04
CA LYS A 7 -13.36 -24.04 -7.69
C LYS A 7 -12.16 -24.15 -6.76
N GLU A 8 -12.02 -23.21 -5.82
CA GLU A 8 -10.92 -23.19 -4.85
C GLU A 8 -11.48 -23.41 -3.45
N LYS A 9 -10.93 -24.40 -2.76
CA LYS A 9 -11.39 -24.79 -1.42
C LYS A 9 -10.27 -24.56 -0.41
N GLY A 10 -10.65 -24.17 0.80
CA GLY A 10 -9.72 -24.07 1.93
C GLY A 10 -8.86 -22.80 1.93
N ILE A 11 -9.08 -21.88 0.99
CA ILE A 11 -8.43 -20.58 0.94
C ILE A 11 -9.45 -19.48 0.70
N ALA A 12 -9.11 -18.24 1.10
CA ALA A 12 -9.86 -17.05 0.78
C ALA A 12 -8.93 -15.87 0.44
N ASP A 13 -9.44 -14.95 -0.35
CA ASP A 13 -8.79 -13.69 -0.65
C ASP A 13 -9.55 -12.56 0.02
N PHE A 14 -8.80 -11.66 0.67
CA PHE A 14 -9.33 -10.54 1.41
C PHE A 14 -8.85 -9.24 0.78
N TYR A 15 -9.74 -8.30 0.56
CA TYR A 15 -9.43 -7.00 -0.06
C TYR A 15 -10.08 -5.87 0.72
N ILE A 16 -9.36 -4.76 0.81
CA ILE A 16 -9.95 -3.46 1.11
C ILE A 16 -9.57 -2.49 0.00
N ALA A 17 -10.57 -1.93 -0.67
CA ALA A 17 -10.39 -0.95 -1.72
C ALA A 17 -10.94 0.40 -1.25
N GLN A 18 -10.11 1.41 -1.29
CA GLN A 18 -10.43 2.77 -0.90
C GLN A 18 -10.41 3.67 -2.14
N ARG A 19 -11.43 4.49 -2.31
CA ARG A 19 -11.47 5.52 -3.37
C ARG A 19 -10.62 6.73 -2.96
N VAL A 20 -9.38 6.46 -2.64
CA VAL A 20 -8.36 7.43 -2.24
C VAL A 20 -7.11 7.12 -3.03
N GLY A 21 -6.66 8.06 -3.83
CA GLY A 21 -5.46 7.95 -4.64
C GLY A 21 -4.84 9.34 -4.85
N SER A 22 -3.81 9.42 -5.66
CA SER A 22 -3.02 10.64 -5.84
C SER A 22 -3.80 11.83 -6.41
N ILE A 23 -4.98 11.60 -7.04
CA ILE A 23 -5.85 12.68 -7.54
C ILE A 23 -6.43 13.55 -6.43
N LEU A 24 -6.54 13.02 -5.21
CA LEU A 24 -7.10 13.74 -4.06
C LEU A 24 -6.04 14.56 -3.31
N GLU A 25 -4.79 14.37 -3.63
CA GLU A 25 -3.68 15.09 -3.00
C GLU A 25 -3.67 16.57 -3.42
N GLU A 26 -3.47 17.44 -2.46
CA GLU A 26 -3.12 18.84 -2.74
C GLU A 26 -1.69 18.94 -3.30
N PRO A 27 -1.32 20.07 -3.97
CA PRO A 27 0.01 20.21 -4.56
C PRO A 27 1.19 19.97 -3.60
N ASN A 28 1.01 20.29 -2.31
CA ASN A 28 2.00 20.06 -1.25
C ASN A 28 1.92 18.69 -0.59
N GLN A 29 1.09 17.79 -1.11
CA GLN A 29 0.88 16.43 -0.61
C GLN A 29 1.25 15.35 -1.65
N ARG A 30 1.83 15.76 -2.79
CA ARG A 30 2.12 14.83 -3.90
C ARG A 30 3.04 13.69 -3.49
N GLY A 31 2.49 12.46 -3.47
CA GLY A 31 3.15 11.23 -3.07
C GLY A 31 2.72 10.68 -1.71
N LEU A 32 1.92 11.42 -0.93
CA LEU A 32 1.54 10.99 0.42
C LEU A 32 0.53 9.84 0.42
N ALA A 33 -0.31 9.69 -0.61
CA ALA A 33 -1.20 8.54 -0.74
C ALA A 33 -0.41 7.22 -0.89
N HIS A 34 0.62 7.23 -1.73
CA HIS A 34 1.53 6.11 -1.91
C HIS A 34 2.40 5.89 -0.65
N PHE A 35 2.87 6.97 -0.03
CA PHE A 35 3.60 6.89 1.23
C PHE A 35 2.78 6.21 2.33
N LEU A 36 1.50 6.57 2.45
CA LEU A 36 0.60 5.96 3.42
C LEU A 36 0.37 4.47 3.14
N GLU A 37 0.34 4.07 1.87
CA GLU A 37 0.30 2.66 1.47
C GLU A 37 1.48 1.89 2.04
N HIS A 38 2.71 2.41 1.90
CA HIS A 38 3.91 1.81 2.47
C HIS A 38 3.83 1.70 3.99
N MET A 39 3.38 2.77 4.66
CA MET A 39 3.24 2.79 6.12
C MET A 39 2.25 1.73 6.64
N ALA A 40 1.31 1.27 5.82
CA ALA A 40 0.36 0.24 6.20
C ALA A 40 1.01 -1.11 6.56
N PHE A 41 2.26 -1.34 6.18
CA PHE A 41 3.01 -2.56 6.50
C PHE A 41 3.96 -2.39 7.69
N ASN A 42 4.20 -1.16 8.15
CA ASN A 42 5.20 -0.85 9.17
C ASN A 42 4.68 -0.93 10.60
N GLY A 43 3.38 -0.88 10.81
CA GLY A 43 2.75 -1.04 12.11
C GLY A 43 1.30 -0.56 12.13
N SER A 44 0.54 -1.14 13.03
CA SER A 44 -0.86 -0.76 13.24
C SER A 44 -1.28 -1.00 14.69
N LYS A 45 -2.48 -0.60 15.04
CA LYS A 45 -3.03 -0.70 16.41
C LYS A 45 -2.89 -2.11 17.00
N ASN A 46 -3.15 -3.14 16.23
CA ASN A 46 -3.14 -4.54 16.69
C ASN A 46 -1.88 -5.30 16.28
N PHE A 47 -1.08 -4.76 15.35
CA PHE A 47 0.15 -5.37 14.82
C PHE A 47 1.31 -4.38 14.94
N LYS A 48 1.92 -4.34 16.14
CA LYS A 48 2.83 -3.26 16.57
C LYS A 48 4.29 -3.40 16.13
N ASN A 49 4.66 -4.47 15.46
CA ASN A 49 6.06 -4.78 15.12
C ASN A 49 7.00 -4.75 16.34
N THR A 50 6.56 -5.35 17.44
CA THR A 50 7.33 -5.48 18.70
C THR A 50 7.53 -6.96 19.03
N PRO A 51 8.45 -7.32 19.96
CA PRO A 51 8.63 -8.70 20.40
C PRO A 51 7.36 -9.38 20.95
N SER A 52 6.40 -8.58 21.47
CA SER A 52 5.13 -9.07 22.01
C SER A 52 3.95 -8.99 21.04
N SER A 53 4.10 -8.28 19.93
CA SER A 53 3.07 -8.12 18.90
C SER A 53 3.73 -8.09 17.52
N PRO A 54 3.59 -9.17 16.72
CA PRO A 54 4.22 -9.24 15.41
C PRO A 54 3.66 -8.16 14.48
N SER A 55 4.46 -7.72 13.50
CA SER A 55 3.95 -6.91 12.40
C SER A 55 2.98 -7.72 11.53
N ILE A 56 2.19 -7.01 10.71
CA ILE A 56 1.31 -7.65 9.73
C ILE A 56 2.10 -8.60 8.83
N VAL A 57 3.28 -8.18 8.35
CA VAL A 57 4.14 -9.01 7.50
C VAL A 57 4.58 -10.28 8.23
N HIS A 58 5.08 -10.17 9.45
CA HIS A 58 5.50 -11.31 10.26
C HIS A 58 4.37 -12.29 10.55
N TRP A 59 3.19 -11.74 10.89
CA TRP A 59 2.01 -12.56 11.14
C TRP A 59 1.61 -13.33 9.87
N CYS A 60 1.57 -12.66 8.73
CA CYS A 60 1.25 -13.27 7.44
C CYS A 60 2.23 -14.39 7.08
N GLU A 61 3.54 -14.13 7.19
CA GLU A 61 4.58 -15.13 6.89
C GLU A 61 4.49 -16.37 7.78
N ALA A 62 4.21 -16.18 9.08
CA ALA A 62 3.99 -17.29 10.02
C ALA A 62 2.77 -18.17 9.64
N HIS A 63 1.83 -17.63 8.85
CA HIS A 63 0.66 -18.35 8.34
C HIS A 63 0.79 -18.78 6.88
N GLY A 64 2.02 -18.69 6.31
CA GLY A 64 2.31 -19.11 4.93
C GLY A 64 1.89 -18.10 3.85
N ILE A 65 1.54 -16.88 4.26
CA ILE A 65 1.15 -15.77 3.40
C ILE A 65 2.39 -14.92 3.11
N LYS A 66 2.90 -14.95 1.89
CA LYS A 66 4.17 -14.32 1.52
C LYS A 66 3.98 -12.86 1.14
N PHE A 67 4.81 -11.97 1.72
CA PHE A 67 4.89 -10.58 1.32
C PHE A 67 5.29 -10.44 -0.17
N GLY A 68 4.71 -9.48 -0.86
CA GLY A 68 4.93 -9.23 -2.28
C GLY A 68 4.26 -10.22 -3.24
N THR A 69 3.76 -11.36 -2.71
CA THR A 69 3.03 -12.37 -3.53
C THR A 69 1.57 -12.48 -3.10
N ASN A 70 1.34 -12.76 -1.83
CA ASN A 70 0.00 -12.94 -1.28
C ASN A 70 -0.48 -11.72 -0.46
N LEU A 71 0.44 -11.10 0.27
CA LEU A 71 0.24 -9.85 0.98
C LEU A 71 0.79 -8.72 0.10
N ASN A 72 -0.06 -7.82 -0.36
CA ASN A 72 0.33 -6.75 -1.28
C ASN A 72 -0.61 -5.55 -1.18
N ALA A 73 -0.19 -4.43 -1.79
CA ALA A 73 -1.02 -3.26 -2.00
C ALA A 73 -0.61 -2.53 -3.27
N TYR A 74 -1.43 -1.60 -3.72
CA TYR A 74 -1.06 -0.62 -4.73
C TYR A 74 -1.83 0.67 -4.54
N THR A 75 -1.21 1.77 -4.90
CA THR A 75 -1.82 3.09 -5.02
C THR A 75 -1.86 3.50 -6.48
N SER A 76 -3.05 3.85 -6.96
CA SER A 76 -3.26 4.43 -8.27
C SER A 76 -3.66 5.91 -8.15
N VAL A 77 -4.04 6.49 -9.29
CA VAL A 77 -4.56 7.87 -9.32
C VAL A 77 -5.88 7.98 -8.53
N ASP A 78 -6.76 6.98 -8.65
CA ASP A 78 -8.14 7.04 -8.15
C ASP A 78 -8.40 6.17 -6.91
N GLU A 79 -7.55 5.20 -6.63
CA GLU A 79 -7.78 4.22 -5.56
C GLU A 79 -6.49 3.71 -4.95
N THR A 80 -6.61 3.24 -3.72
CA THR A 80 -5.60 2.42 -3.03
C THR A 80 -6.25 1.10 -2.62
N VAL A 81 -5.61 -0.01 -2.96
CA VAL A 81 -6.11 -1.35 -2.66
C VAL A 81 -5.06 -2.14 -1.89
N TYR A 82 -5.48 -2.76 -0.80
CA TYR A 82 -4.69 -3.70 -0.03
C TYR A 82 -5.32 -5.09 -0.14
N ASN A 83 -4.48 -6.11 -0.22
CA ASN A 83 -4.98 -7.49 -0.29
C ASN A 83 -4.15 -8.46 0.51
N VAL A 84 -4.83 -9.48 1.04
CA VAL A 84 -4.26 -10.70 1.60
C VAL A 84 -4.88 -11.88 0.87
N SER A 85 -4.12 -12.51 -0.01
CA SER A 85 -4.61 -13.56 -0.91
C SER A 85 -4.16 -14.95 -0.48
N SER A 86 -4.93 -15.97 -0.88
CA SER A 86 -4.65 -17.38 -0.60
C SER A 86 -4.54 -17.68 0.91
N VAL A 87 -5.29 -16.98 1.72
CA VAL A 87 -5.32 -17.17 3.18
C VAL A 87 -5.91 -18.52 3.51
N PRO A 88 -5.21 -19.41 4.25
CA PRO A 88 -5.78 -20.68 4.70
C PRO A 88 -6.95 -20.46 5.65
N VAL A 89 -8.15 -20.92 5.29
CA VAL A 89 -9.37 -20.73 6.10
C VAL A 89 -9.76 -21.96 6.93
N LYS A 90 -8.79 -22.82 7.21
CA LYS A 90 -9.00 -24.02 8.03
C LYS A 90 -9.34 -23.66 9.49
N HIS A 91 -8.81 -22.56 9.98
CA HIS A 91 -9.01 -22.10 11.35
C HIS A 91 -9.71 -20.73 11.34
N GLU A 92 -10.78 -20.60 12.11
CA GLU A 92 -11.52 -19.33 12.25
C GLU A 92 -10.63 -18.19 12.72
N SER A 93 -9.69 -18.47 13.63
CA SER A 93 -8.72 -17.48 14.12
C SER A 93 -7.87 -16.83 13.01
N THR A 94 -7.59 -17.55 11.93
CA THR A 94 -6.87 -16.99 10.77
C THR A 94 -7.75 -16.01 10.01
N ILE A 95 -9.03 -16.33 9.85
CA ILE A 95 -10.02 -15.44 9.22
C ILE A 95 -10.19 -14.17 10.06
N ASP A 96 -10.40 -14.32 11.37
CA ASP A 96 -10.59 -13.21 12.30
C ASP A 96 -9.38 -12.27 12.31
N SER A 97 -8.18 -12.84 12.37
CA SER A 97 -6.95 -12.03 12.32
C SER A 97 -6.76 -11.33 10.98
N THR A 98 -7.13 -11.97 9.85
CA THR A 98 -7.06 -11.32 8.54
C THR A 98 -8.08 -10.19 8.43
N LEU A 99 -9.28 -10.37 8.95
CA LEU A 99 -10.27 -9.29 9.03
C LEU A 99 -9.80 -8.15 9.95
N LEU A 100 -9.09 -8.47 11.03
CA LEU A 100 -8.49 -7.47 11.90
C LEU A 100 -7.38 -6.68 11.19
N ILE A 101 -6.59 -7.31 10.31
CA ILE A 101 -5.64 -6.61 9.44
C ILE A 101 -6.37 -5.60 8.54
N LEU A 102 -7.45 -6.01 7.88
CA LEU A 102 -8.23 -5.10 7.05
C LEU A 102 -8.83 -3.94 7.86
N HIS A 103 -9.31 -4.23 9.06
CA HIS A 103 -9.81 -3.23 9.98
C HIS A 103 -8.72 -2.21 10.34
N ASP A 104 -7.51 -2.65 10.67
CA ASP A 104 -6.40 -1.77 10.99
C ASP A 104 -5.98 -0.91 9.78
N TRP A 105 -5.92 -1.49 8.59
CA TRP A 105 -5.66 -0.76 7.36
C TRP A 105 -6.72 0.31 7.04
N SER A 106 -7.95 0.12 7.51
CA SER A 106 -9.00 1.09 7.24
C SER A 106 -8.82 2.40 8.01
N HIS A 107 -8.20 2.38 9.20
CA HIS A 107 -8.22 3.55 10.08
C HIS A 107 -7.19 3.58 11.23
N TYR A 108 -6.37 2.55 11.40
CA TYR A 108 -5.59 2.37 12.63
C TYR A 108 -4.12 2.08 12.37
N LEU A 109 -3.54 2.77 11.37
CA LEU A 109 -2.10 2.69 11.11
C LEU A 109 -1.32 3.38 12.23
N ASP A 110 -0.16 2.83 12.56
CA ASP A 110 0.84 3.49 13.39
C ASP A 110 1.73 4.34 12.47
N LEU A 111 1.71 5.63 12.67
CA LEU A 111 2.55 6.57 11.91
C LEU A 111 3.71 7.00 12.81
N ASP A 112 4.59 6.05 13.13
CA ASP A 112 5.78 6.31 13.94
C ASP A 112 6.82 7.10 13.14
N ASP A 113 7.33 8.19 13.73
CA ASP A 113 8.27 9.11 13.06
C ASP A 113 9.53 8.39 12.54
N LYS A 114 10.04 7.39 13.28
CA LYS A 114 11.24 6.65 12.86
C LYS A 114 10.96 5.73 11.68
N GLU A 115 9.78 5.13 11.63
CA GLU A 115 9.38 4.32 10.47
C GLU A 115 9.08 5.21 9.27
N ILE A 116 8.48 6.39 9.46
CA ILE A 116 8.33 7.40 8.40
C ILE A 116 9.70 7.79 7.82
N ASP A 117 10.68 8.11 8.66
CA ASP A 117 12.01 8.50 8.19
C ASP A 117 12.73 7.38 7.42
N LYS A 118 12.57 6.13 7.82
CA LYS A 118 13.09 4.99 7.07
C LYS A 118 12.41 4.84 5.71
N GLU A 119 11.08 4.98 5.70
CA GLU A 119 10.28 4.76 4.51
C GLU A 119 10.54 5.81 3.43
N ARG A 120 10.93 7.04 3.79
CA ARG A 120 11.42 8.05 2.83
C ARG A 120 12.52 7.47 1.94
N GLY A 121 13.50 6.80 2.55
CA GLY A 121 14.61 6.15 1.81
C GLY A 121 14.14 5.04 0.88
N VAL A 122 13.15 4.25 1.29
CA VAL A 122 12.57 3.16 0.48
C VAL A 122 11.87 3.72 -0.76
N ILE A 123 11.04 4.75 -0.59
CA ILE A 123 10.31 5.39 -1.69
C ILE A 123 11.27 6.10 -2.66
N HIS A 124 12.31 6.75 -2.13
CA HIS A 124 13.37 7.32 -2.94
C HIS A 124 14.05 6.28 -3.83
N GLU A 125 14.38 5.11 -3.25
CA GLU A 125 15.03 4.03 -3.98
C GLU A 125 14.09 3.41 -5.02
N GLU A 126 12.80 3.29 -4.71
CA GLU A 126 11.78 2.87 -5.66
C GLU A 126 11.67 3.83 -6.84
N TRP A 127 11.55 5.12 -6.58
CA TRP A 127 11.52 6.16 -7.62
C TRP A 127 12.76 6.09 -8.49
N ARG A 128 13.95 6.04 -7.87
CA ARG A 128 15.23 5.95 -8.56
C ARG A 128 15.30 4.73 -9.47
N THR A 129 14.93 3.56 -8.95
CA THR A 129 14.98 2.30 -9.67
C THR A 129 13.99 2.26 -10.84
N ARG A 130 12.75 2.70 -10.62
CA ARG A 130 11.75 2.79 -11.67
C ARG A 130 12.18 3.77 -12.77
N ARG A 131 12.66 4.94 -12.40
CA ARG A 131 13.10 5.96 -13.36
C ARG A 131 14.33 5.53 -14.15
N ALA A 132 15.31 4.90 -13.51
CA ALA A 132 16.52 4.39 -14.16
C ALA A 132 16.22 3.18 -15.06
N GLY A 133 15.40 2.24 -14.59
CA GLY A 133 15.15 0.96 -15.25
C GLY A 133 14.07 0.99 -16.32
N MET A 134 13.13 1.96 -16.28
CA MET A 134 11.96 1.98 -17.15
C MET A 134 11.88 3.28 -17.95
N ALA A 135 12.16 3.19 -19.27
CA ALA A 135 11.96 4.33 -20.19
C ALA A 135 10.49 4.81 -20.19
N SER A 136 9.53 3.90 -20.01
CA SER A 136 8.12 4.22 -19.91
C SER A 136 7.80 5.12 -18.72
N GLN A 137 8.46 4.94 -17.58
CA GLN A 137 8.27 5.81 -16.41
C GLN A 137 8.71 7.25 -16.73
N ARG A 138 9.89 7.43 -17.34
CA ARG A 138 10.37 8.77 -17.75
C ARG A 138 9.43 9.42 -18.78
N LEU A 139 8.94 8.61 -19.72
CA LEU A 139 7.97 9.08 -20.72
C LEU A 139 6.68 9.56 -20.06
N MET A 140 6.16 8.82 -19.08
CA MET A 140 4.94 9.20 -18.38
C MET A 140 5.13 10.49 -17.57
N GLU A 141 6.25 10.64 -16.88
CA GLU A 141 6.58 11.86 -16.14
C GLU A 141 6.59 13.12 -17.03
N GLU A 142 7.08 13.00 -18.27
CA GLU A 142 7.15 14.09 -19.23
C GLU A 142 5.85 14.29 -20.03
N ALA A 143 5.15 13.20 -20.35
CA ALA A 143 3.98 13.26 -21.23
C ALA A 143 2.69 13.64 -20.49
N LEU A 144 2.49 13.15 -19.25
CA LEU A 144 1.23 13.40 -18.52
C LEU A 144 0.94 14.89 -18.32
N PRO A 145 1.89 15.75 -17.91
CA PRO A 145 1.65 17.17 -17.76
C PRO A 145 1.23 17.86 -19.09
N ILE A 146 1.63 17.29 -20.22
CA ILE A 146 1.26 17.83 -21.55
C ILE A 146 -0.13 17.36 -21.94
N VAL A 147 -0.38 16.05 -21.83
CA VAL A 147 -1.63 15.40 -22.26
C VAL A 147 -2.81 15.86 -21.41
N TYR A 148 -2.60 15.97 -20.11
CA TYR A 148 -3.67 16.29 -19.15
C TYR A 148 -3.65 17.75 -18.65
N ARG A 149 -2.97 18.63 -19.40
CA ARG A 149 -2.86 20.07 -19.05
C ARG A 149 -4.21 20.71 -18.72
N GLY A 150 -4.27 21.40 -17.58
CA GLY A 150 -5.46 22.07 -17.10
C GLY A 150 -6.48 21.16 -16.41
N THR A 151 -6.16 19.89 -16.20
CA THR A 151 -6.96 18.97 -15.40
C THR A 151 -6.24 18.57 -14.11
N LYS A 152 -6.95 17.96 -13.17
CA LYS A 152 -6.31 17.39 -11.95
C LYS A 152 -5.30 16.27 -12.24
N TYR A 153 -5.38 15.65 -13.41
CA TYR A 153 -4.47 14.56 -13.82
C TYR A 153 -3.10 15.07 -14.30
N GLU A 154 -2.94 16.39 -14.49
CA GLU A 154 -1.69 16.99 -14.98
C GLU A 154 -0.48 16.68 -14.10
N ASP A 155 -0.67 16.61 -12.77
CA ASP A 155 0.42 16.45 -11.80
C ASP A 155 -0.04 15.54 -10.63
N CYS A 156 -0.34 14.28 -10.94
CA CYS A 156 -0.87 13.35 -9.92
C CYS A 156 -0.33 11.92 -10.05
N LEU A 157 0.92 11.75 -10.49
CA LEU A 157 1.56 10.42 -10.45
C LEU A 157 1.66 9.93 -9.00
N PRO A 158 1.25 8.69 -8.69
CA PRO A 158 1.24 8.17 -7.32
C PRO A 158 2.59 8.21 -6.63
N ILE A 159 3.70 8.01 -7.37
CA ILE A 159 5.05 8.11 -6.80
C ILE A 159 5.36 9.50 -6.23
N GLY A 160 4.63 10.53 -6.67
CA GLY A 160 4.72 11.89 -6.16
C GLY A 160 5.99 12.64 -6.50
N LYS A 161 6.30 13.61 -5.65
CA LYS A 161 7.49 14.47 -5.77
C LYS A 161 8.42 14.24 -4.59
N MET A 162 9.67 13.89 -4.89
CA MET A 162 10.64 13.55 -3.84
C MET A 162 10.90 14.71 -2.89
N GLU A 163 10.86 15.96 -3.38
CA GLU A 163 10.97 17.15 -2.53
C GLU A 163 9.87 17.24 -1.45
N ILE A 164 8.68 16.68 -1.73
CA ILE A 164 7.58 16.63 -0.77
C ILE A 164 7.76 15.41 0.15
N VAL A 165 8.09 14.25 -0.43
CA VAL A 165 8.34 13.02 0.33
C VAL A 165 9.44 13.21 1.37
N ASP A 166 10.45 14.03 1.09
CA ASP A 166 11.56 14.29 2.02
C ASP A 166 11.20 15.26 3.15
N ASN A 167 10.24 16.16 2.93
CA ASN A 167 10.08 17.33 3.79
C ASN A 167 8.69 17.47 4.44
N PHE A 168 7.78 16.54 4.19
CA PHE A 168 6.46 16.62 4.86
C PHE A 168 6.55 16.31 6.33
#